data_dee35fa6df14d8784c122fab279a3950
#
_entry.id   dee35fa6df14d8784c122fab279a3950
#
_cell.length_a   1.000
_cell.length_b   1.000
_cell.length_c   1.000
_cell.angle_alpha   90.00
_cell.angle_beta   90.00
_cell.angle_gamma   90.00
#
_symmetry.space_group_name_H-M   'P 1'
#
loop_
_entity.id
_entity.type
_entity.pdbx_description
1 polymer ?
#
loop_
_entity_poly.entity_id
_entity_poly.type
_entity_poly.pdbx_seq_one_letter_code
_entity_poly.pdbx_strand_id
1 'polypeptide(L)'
;LIANVYHAGDGNMHPCLLYHRDREDEVKRVVEAASEVLKLCVDLGGTLSGEHGIGVEKILEMPLVFNEKDLAVQESIKEAFDPMFKLNPSKVLPTPKVCGEAGSRPLIRHKILTDRC
;
A
#
# COMPACT_ATOMS: atom_id res chain seq x y z
N LEU A 1 12.76 16.35 2.46
CA LEU A 1 12.10 17.31 1.56
C LEU A 1 10.82 16.68 1.03
N ILE A 2 9.73 17.47 0.96
CA ILE A 2 8.45 17.03 0.40
C ILE A 2 8.18 17.90 -0.83
N ALA A 3 7.87 17.24 -1.94
CA ALA A 3 7.36 17.86 -3.16
C ALA A 3 5.98 17.28 -3.46
N ASN A 4 5.02 18.12 -3.83
CA ASN A 4 3.67 17.68 -4.12
C ASN A 4 3.31 17.98 -5.56
N VAL A 5 2.66 17.01 -6.20
CA VAL A 5 2.01 17.18 -7.51
C VAL A 5 0.51 16.97 -7.30
N TYR A 6 -0.31 17.67 -8.03
CA TYR A 6 -1.76 17.65 -7.83
C TYR A 6 -2.50 17.56 -9.16
N HIS A 7 -3.59 16.80 -9.16
CA HIS A 7 -4.68 16.95 -10.11
C HIS A 7 -5.77 17.79 -9.42
N ALA A 8 -5.62 19.13 -9.50
CA ALA A 8 -6.41 20.05 -8.69
C ALA A 8 -7.92 19.98 -8.96
N GLY A 9 -8.33 19.53 -10.17
CA GLY A 9 -9.73 19.43 -10.56
C GLY A 9 -10.50 18.32 -9.85
N ASP A 10 -9.80 17.25 -9.45
CA ASP A 10 -10.36 16.04 -8.83
C ASP A 10 -9.85 15.81 -7.41
N GLY A 11 -9.01 16.72 -6.89
CA GLY A 11 -8.48 16.61 -5.53
C GLY A 11 -7.46 15.48 -5.34
N ASN A 12 -6.92 14.91 -6.42
CA ASN A 12 -5.90 13.87 -6.33
C ASN A 12 -4.53 14.47 -6.04
N MET A 13 -3.83 13.94 -5.06
CA MET A 13 -2.54 14.45 -4.59
C MET A 13 -1.47 13.36 -4.65
N HIS A 14 -0.31 13.72 -5.18
CA HIS A 14 0.88 12.89 -5.20
C HIS A 14 1.96 13.47 -4.26
N PRO A 15 1.98 13.10 -2.99
CA PRO A 15 3.02 13.53 -2.06
C PRO A 15 4.31 12.77 -2.35
N CYS A 16 5.33 13.47 -2.83
CA CYS A 16 6.65 12.91 -3.10
C CYS A 16 7.57 13.16 -1.90
N LEU A 17 7.84 12.13 -1.13
CA LEU A 17 8.75 12.17 0.01
C LEU A 17 10.17 11.84 -0.46
N LEU A 18 11.06 12.84 -0.48
CA LEU A 18 12.45 12.68 -0.91
C LEU A 18 13.33 12.27 0.29
N TYR A 19 14.13 11.23 0.13
CA TYR A 19 14.98 10.68 1.17
C TYR A 19 16.25 10.04 0.60
N HIS A 20 17.24 9.80 1.45
CA HIS A 20 18.46 9.06 1.08
C HIS A 20 18.22 7.57 1.31
N ARG A 21 18.29 6.80 0.24
CA ARG A 21 18.02 5.36 0.23
C ARG A 21 18.94 4.54 1.13
N ASP A 22 20.18 4.98 1.27
CA ASP A 22 21.23 4.36 2.07
C ASP A 22 21.13 4.66 3.58
N ARG A 23 20.17 5.50 3.99
CA ARG A 23 19.93 5.85 5.39
C ARG A 23 18.68 5.14 5.90
N GLU A 24 18.88 4.05 6.63
CA GLU A 24 17.79 3.24 7.17
C GLU A 24 16.81 4.03 8.04
N ASP A 25 17.30 4.99 8.81
CA ASP A 25 16.47 5.85 9.64
C ASP A 25 15.57 6.78 8.82
N GLU A 26 16.05 7.31 7.70
CA GLU A 26 15.26 8.12 6.77
C GLU A 26 14.20 7.26 6.08
N VAL A 27 14.56 6.07 5.61
CA VAL A 27 13.64 5.12 4.97
C VAL A 27 12.49 4.78 5.93
N LYS A 28 12.82 4.45 7.19
CA LYS A 28 11.81 4.13 8.21
C LYS A 28 10.84 5.29 8.44
N ARG A 29 11.37 6.50 8.63
CA ARG A 29 10.54 7.71 8.81
C ARG A 29 9.66 8.02 7.61
N VAL A 30 10.15 7.81 6.39
CA VAL A 30 9.35 8.02 5.17
C VAL A 30 8.22 7.02 5.07
N VAL A 31 8.45 5.75 5.40
CA VAL A 31 7.41 4.72 5.44
C VAL A 31 6.33 5.05 6.46
N GLU A 32 6.73 5.48 7.66
CA GLU A 32 5.80 5.92 8.72
C GLU A 32 4.98 7.14 8.26
N ALA A 33 5.65 8.17 7.73
CA ALA A 33 4.98 9.36 7.22
C ALA A 33 4.02 9.06 6.06
N ALA A 34 4.37 8.16 5.15
CA ALA A 34 3.48 7.74 4.07
C ALA A 34 2.21 7.05 4.60
N SER A 35 2.33 6.22 5.61
CA SER A 35 1.18 5.58 6.28
C SER A 35 0.29 6.60 6.99
N GLU A 36 0.88 7.58 7.69
CA GLU A 36 0.15 8.68 8.33
C GLU A 36 -0.62 9.55 7.32
N VAL A 37 0.00 9.86 6.18
CA VAL A 37 -0.66 10.61 5.09
C VAL A 37 -1.86 9.84 4.54
N LEU A 38 -1.72 8.52 4.30
CA LEU A 38 -2.83 7.69 3.84
C LEU A 38 -3.97 7.64 4.86
N LYS A 39 -3.62 7.49 6.14
CA LYS A 39 -4.61 7.51 7.22
C LYS A 39 -5.36 8.85 7.26
N LEU A 40 -4.63 9.96 7.23
CA LEU A 40 -5.23 11.30 7.22
C LEU A 40 -6.14 11.49 6.01
N CYS A 41 -5.73 11.02 4.82
CA CYS A 41 -6.54 11.08 3.62
C CYS A 41 -7.89 10.36 3.81
N VAL A 42 -7.89 9.16 4.38
CA VAL A 42 -9.11 8.41 4.67
C VAL A 42 -9.96 9.09 5.74
N ASP A 43 -9.34 9.59 6.81
CA ASP A 43 -10.03 10.30 7.89
C ASP A 43 -10.75 11.58 7.38
N LEU A 44 -10.23 12.20 6.31
CA LEU A 44 -10.85 13.35 5.63
C LEU A 44 -11.87 12.97 4.54
N GLY A 45 -12.21 11.69 4.41
CA GLY A 45 -13.20 11.20 3.44
C GLY A 45 -12.63 10.89 2.06
N GLY A 46 -11.31 10.84 1.94
CA GLY A 46 -10.62 10.39 0.73
C GLY A 46 -10.44 8.86 0.68
N THR A 47 -9.56 8.42 -0.22
CA THR A 47 -9.26 7.00 -0.42
C THR A 47 -7.76 6.73 -0.48
N LEU A 48 -7.37 5.46 -0.40
CA LEU A 48 -5.96 5.04 -0.44
C LEU A 48 -5.28 5.29 -1.79
N SER A 49 -6.04 5.36 -2.86
CA SER A 49 -5.50 5.56 -4.20
C SER A 49 -6.51 6.25 -5.10
N GLY A 50 -6.13 7.39 -5.68
CA GLY A 50 -6.91 8.07 -6.70
C GLY A 50 -6.80 7.40 -8.07
N GLU A 51 -5.59 6.97 -8.46
CA GLU A 51 -5.31 6.44 -9.80
C GLU A 51 -4.29 5.28 -9.85
N HIS A 52 -3.23 5.31 -9.03
CA HIS A 52 -2.12 4.34 -9.13
C HIS A 52 -2.46 2.94 -8.65
N GLY A 53 -3.53 2.78 -7.88
CA GLY A 53 -3.94 1.51 -7.29
C GLY A 53 -3.19 1.18 -5.99
N ILE A 54 -3.48 0.01 -5.46
CA ILE A 54 -2.93 -0.48 -4.19
C ILE A 54 -1.58 -1.15 -4.39
N GLY A 55 -1.47 -2.00 -5.42
CA GLY A 55 -0.26 -2.75 -5.72
C GLY A 55 0.22 -3.60 -4.55
N VAL A 56 1.48 -3.40 -4.17
CA VAL A 56 2.12 -4.00 -2.98
C VAL A 56 2.41 -2.97 -1.88
N GLU A 57 2.34 -1.71 -2.22
CA GLU A 57 2.79 -0.61 -1.34
C GLU A 57 1.76 -0.26 -0.27
N LYS A 58 0.46 -0.39 -0.60
CA LYS A 58 -0.65 0.06 0.24
C LYS A 58 -1.50 -1.10 0.80
N ILE A 59 -1.02 -2.33 0.70
CA ILE A 59 -1.76 -3.51 1.18
C ILE A 59 -2.07 -3.43 2.67
N LEU A 60 -1.13 -2.92 3.45
CA LEU A 60 -1.28 -2.83 4.91
C LEU A 60 -2.28 -1.75 5.33
N GLU A 61 -2.57 -0.81 4.46
CA GLU A 61 -3.53 0.28 4.66
C GLU A 61 -4.95 -0.07 4.18
N MET A 62 -5.13 -1.19 3.46
CA MET A 62 -6.45 -1.64 3.01
C MET A 62 -7.51 -1.69 4.14
N PRO A 63 -7.17 -2.15 5.37
CA PRO A 63 -8.11 -2.13 6.48
C PRO A 63 -8.56 -0.74 6.97
N LEU A 64 -7.93 0.34 6.51
CA LEU A 64 -8.40 1.71 6.79
C LEU A 64 -9.71 2.02 6.05
N VAL A 65 -9.95 1.38 4.91
CA VAL A 65 -11.14 1.62 4.06
C VAL A 65 -12.09 0.43 4.06
N PHE A 66 -11.55 -0.79 4.08
CA PHE A 66 -12.31 -2.02 3.92
C PHE A 66 -12.30 -2.82 5.22
N ASN A 67 -13.47 -3.17 5.73
CA ASN A 67 -13.58 -4.07 6.87
C ASN A 67 -13.27 -5.54 6.47
N GLU A 68 -13.19 -6.43 7.46
CA GLU A 68 -12.85 -7.85 7.22
C GLU A 68 -13.80 -8.55 6.24
N LYS A 69 -15.09 -8.20 6.25
CA LYS A 69 -16.09 -8.78 5.35
C LYS A 69 -15.88 -8.31 3.92
N ASP A 70 -15.56 -7.02 3.74
CA ASP A 70 -15.28 -6.44 2.42
C ASP A 70 -14.05 -7.09 1.82
N LEU A 71 -12.99 -7.26 2.62
CA LEU A 71 -11.77 -7.92 2.19
C LEU A 71 -11.99 -9.39 1.84
N ALA A 72 -12.81 -10.11 2.62
CA ALA A 72 -13.18 -11.50 2.34
C ALA A 72 -13.96 -11.65 1.02
N VAL A 73 -14.85 -10.71 0.71
CA VAL A 73 -15.57 -10.70 -0.57
C VAL A 73 -14.59 -10.45 -1.73
N GLN A 74 -13.68 -9.48 -1.59
CA GLN A 74 -12.65 -9.21 -2.61
C GLN A 74 -11.75 -10.43 -2.84
N GLU A 75 -11.36 -11.14 -1.76
CA GLU A 75 -10.59 -12.39 -1.85
C GLU A 75 -11.37 -13.49 -2.57
N SER A 76 -12.65 -13.64 -2.29
CA SER A 76 -13.53 -14.62 -2.96
C SER A 76 -13.64 -14.36 -4.46
N ILE A 77 -13.71 -13.10 -4.88
CA ILE A 77 -13.68 -12.72 -6.29
C ILE A 77 -12.34 -13.10 -6.92
N LYS A 78 -11.23 -12.77 -6.26
CA LYS A 78 -9.89 -13.16 -6.69
C LYS A 78 -9.77 -14.68 -6.86
N GLU A 79 -10.25 -15.44 -5.89
CA GLU A 79 -10.21 -16.91 -5.89
C GLU A 79 -11.06 -17.51 -7.01
N ALA A 80 -12.22 -16.91 -7.31
CA ALA A 80 -13.09 -17.37 -8.41
C ALA A 80 -12.42 -17.23 -9.79
N PHE A 81 -11.65 -16.18 -10.03
CA PHE A 81 -10.96 -15.95 -11.29
C PHE A 81 -9.54 -16.53 -11.34
N ASP A 82 -8.90 -16.72 -10.22
CA ASP A 82 -7.53 -17.21 -10.10
C ASP A 82 -7.38 -18.19 -8.93
N PRO A 83 -8.02 -19.36 -9.02
CA PRO A 83 -8.03 -20.33 -7.91
C PRO A 83 -6.65 -20.88 -7.55
N MET A 84 -5.67 -20.71 -8.40
CA MET A 84 -4.28 -21.11 -8.15
C MET A 84 -3.38 -19.94 -7.70
N PHE A 85 -3.93 -18.75 -7.53
CA PHE A 85 -3.21 -17.54 -7.11
C PHE A 85 -1.94 -17.25 -7.92
N LYS A 86 -2.00 -17.49 -9.24
CA LYS A 86 -0.87 -17.27 -10.15
C LYS A 86 -0.83 -15.85 -10.73
N LEU A 87 -1.98 -15.17 -10.79
CA LEU A 87 -2.09 -13.83 -11.35
C LEU A 87 -1.76 -12.79 -10.27
N ASN A 88 -0.70 -12.03 -10.49
CA ASN A 88 -0.25 -10.98 -9.57
C ASN A 88 -0.23 -11.42 -8.11
N PRO A 89 0.52 -12.47 -7.74
CA PRO A 89 0.55 -12.98 -6.38
C PRO A 89 0.98 -11.89 -5.39
N SER A 90 0.38 -11.90 -4.20
CA SER A 90 0.70 -10.98 -3.10
C SER A 90 0.53 -9.49 -3.44
N LYS A 91 -0.39 -9.16 -4.35
CA LYS A 91 -0.74 -7.77 -4.70
C LYS A 91 -2.20 -7.48 -4.37
N VAL A 92 -2.48 -6.23 -4.05
CA VAL A 92 -3.79 -5.65 -3.74
C VAL A 92 -4.36 -6.13 -2.41
N LEU A 93 -4.57 -7.43 -2.24
CA LEU A 93 -5.23 -7.99 -1.06
C LEU A 93 -4.22 -8.38 0.03
N PRO A 94 -4.50 -8.03 1.30
CA PRO A 94 -3.75 -8.55 2.44
C PRO A 94 -4.06 -10.03 2.61
N THR A 95 -3.30 -10.90 1.95
CA THR A 95 -3.51 -12.35 2.02
C THR A 95 -2.98 -12.94 3.32
N PRO A 96 -3.84 -13.50 4.19
CA PRO A 96 -3.40 -14.18 5.42
C PRO A 96 -2.69 -15.52 5.15
N LYS A 97 -2.82 -16.06 3.94
CA LYS A 97 -2.51 -17.46 3.61
C LYS A 97 -1.15 -17.71 2.96
N VAL A 98 -0.20 -16.80 3.05
CA VAL A 98 1.18 -17.16 2.73
C VAL A 98 1.72 -17.91 3.95
N CYS A 99 1.58 -19.23 3.91
CA CYS A 99 2.08 -20.16 4.92
C CYS A 99 3.52 -19.82 5.31
N GLY A 100 3.76 -19.67 6.59
CA GLY A 100 5.07 -19.80 7.22
C GLY A 100 6.01 -18.61 7.16
N GLU A 101 5.77 -17.58 6.34
CA GLU A 101 6.71 -16.46 6.18
C GLU A 101 6.15 -15.09 6.61
N ALA A 102 5.09 -15.10 7.42
CA ALA A 102 4.47 -13.87 7.93
C ALA A 102 5.39 -12.99 8.79
N GLY A 103 6.58 -13.49 9.15
CA GLY A 103 7.61 -12.73 9.88
C GLY A 103 8.46 -11.80 9.00
N SER A 104 8.41 -11.93 7.67
CA SER A 104 9.29 -11.20 6.74
C SER A 104 8.63 -9.98 6.06
N ARG A 105 7.37 -9.68 6.37
CA ARG A 105 6.60 -8.59 5.73
C ARG A 105 7.19 -7.18 5.87
N PRO A 106 7.80 -6.77 6.98
CA PRO A 106 8.49 -5.48 7.06
C PRO A 106 9.64 -5.36 6.06
N LEU A 107 10.33 -6.48 5.79
CA LEU A 107 11.46 -6.52 4.84
C LEU A 107 11.00 -6.40 3.38
N ILE A 108 9.85 -6.97 3.00
CA ILE A 108 9.30 -6.85 1.65
C ILE A 108 8.91 -5.40 1.36
N ARG A 109 8.24 -4.73 2.28
CA ARG A 109 7.90 -3.31 2.16
C ARG A 109 9.16 -2.45 2.03
N HIS A 110 10.16 -2.72 2.86
CA HIS A 110 11.45 -2.03 2.83
C HIS A 110 12.18 -2.24 1.49
N LYS A 111 12.19 -3.49 0.99
CA LYS A 111 12.86 -3.84 -0.27
C LYS A 111 12.18 -3.22 -1.49
N ILE A 112 10.85 -3.20 -1.53
CA ILE A 112 10.10 -2.65 -2.66
C ILE A 112 10.28 -1.14 -2.77
N LEU A 113 10.25 -0.42 -1.65
CA LEU A 113 10.50 1.03 -1.64
C LEU A 113 11.94 1.38 -2.01
N THR A 114 12.89 0.48 -1.75
CA THR A 114 14.31 0.69 -2.11
C THR A 114 14.66 0.31 -3.54
N ASP A 115 13.88 -0.57 -4.19
CA ASP A 115 14.18 -1.07 -5.53
C ASP A 115 13.55 -0.23 -6.66
N ARG A 116 12.77 0.81 -6.34
CA ARG A 116 12.00 1.59 -7.33
C ARG A 116 12.35 3.08 -7.39
N CYS A 117 13.41 3.53 -6.74
CA CYS A 117 13.94 4.89 -6.90
C CYS A 117 15.16 4.91 -7.78
#